data_f00f549ba32057fb85b9196e8e6cec93
#
_entry.id   f00f549ba32057fb85b9196e8e6cec93
#
_cell.length_a   1.000
_cell.length_b   1.000
_cell.length_c   1.000
_cell.angle_alpha   90.00
_cell.angle_beta   90.00
_cell.angle_gamma   90.00
#
_symmetry.space_group_name_H-M   'P 1'
#
loop_
_entity.id
_entity.type
_entity.pdbx_description
1 polymer ?
#
loop_
_entity_poly.entity_id
_entity_poly.type
_entity_poly.pdbx_seq_one_letter_code
_entity_poly.pdbx_strand_id
1 'polypeptide(L)'
;YPLRRQRQMCIRDRQLAVYDHCDESYAMTVMRRMMYRISEIVANKNHCLALVNGESIGQVASQTLDSMQVINEVVKIPVLRPVLCLDKLEIIDIANSIDTYEISIRPHEDCCTIFTPKAPATKPKSYKAEAFEKEFDFEKLIDECVETIEEIVINDTYKQNNDIF
;
A
#
# COMPACT_ATOMS: atom_id res chain seq x y z
N TYR A 1 -13.66 -19.94 4.44
CA TYR A 1 -13.84 -18.63 3.78
C TYR A 1 -12.88 -18.58 2.60
N PRO A 2 -13.34 -18.23 1.38
CA PRO A 2 -12.42 -18.09 0.25
C PRO A 2 -11.48 -16.92 0.53
N LEU A 3 -10.17 -17.18 0.47
CA LEU A 3 -9.17 -16.15 0.53
C LEU A 3 -9.22 -15.36 -0.80
N ARG A 4 -9.53 -14.07 -0.71
CA ARG A 4 -9.51 -13.18 -1.87
C ARG A 4 -8.15 -12.51 -1.96
N ARG A 5 -7.49 -12.66 -3.09
CA ARG A 5 -6.25 -11.98 -3.40
C ARG A 5 -6.51 -10.99 -4.53
N GLN A 6 -6.25 -9.71 -4.29
CA GLN A 6 -6.34 -8.69 -5.33
C GLN A 6 -4.99 -8.51 -5.98
N ARG A 7 -4.97 -8.53 -7.31
CA ARG A 7 -3.81 -8.22 -8.11
C ARG A 7 -3.94 -6.80 -8.66
N GLN A 8 -3.01 -5.92 -8.30
CA GLN A 8 -2.92 -4.57 -8.87
C GLN A 8 -1.88 -4.57 -9.99
N MET A 9 -2.26 -4.99 -11.20
CA MET A 9 -1.35 -4.97 -12.36
C MET A 9 -0.97 -3.56 -12.83
N CYS A 10 -1.79 -2.57 -12.54
CA CYS A 10 -1.61 -1.22 -13.03
C CYS A 10 -0.79 -0.31 -12.12
N ILE A 11 -0.13 -0.83 -11.08
CA ILE A 11 0.67 -0.03 -10.14
C ILE A 11 1.84 0.65 -10.85
N ARG A 12 2.52 -0.04 -11.78
CA ARG A 12 3.74 0.46 -12.41
C ARG A 12 3.55 1.77 -13.18
N ASP A 13 2.54 1.85 -14.04
CA ASP A 13 2.31 3.06 -14.85
C ASP A 13 1.93 4.25 -13.97
N ARG A 14 1.24 3.98 -12.85
CA ARG A 14 0.83 5.02 -11.91
C ARG A 14 1.94 5.42 -10.95
N GLN A 15 2.82 4.49 -10.59
CA GLN A 15 4.07 4.80 -9.90
C GLN A 15 4.95 5.72 -10.76
N LEU A 16 5.02 5.48 -12.08
CA LEU A 16 5.71 6.35 -13.01
C LEU A 16 5.10 7.74 -13.04
N ALA A 17 3.76 7.86 -13.11
CA ALA A 17 3.08 9.16 -13.09
C ALA A 17 3.38 9.94 -11.80
N VAL A 18 3.36 9.27 -10.63
CA VAL A 18 3.76 9.92 -9.36
C VAL A 18 5.22 10.32 -9.39
N TYR A 19 6.10 9.48 -9.90
CA TYR A 19 7.53 9.77 -9.97
C TYR A 19 7.86 10.94 -10.89
N ASP A 20 7.18 11.05 -12.03
CA ASP A 20 7.40 12.08 -13.03
C ASP A 20 6.88 13.46 -12.60
N HIS A 21 5.90 13.52 -11.68
CA HIS A 21 5.23 14.77 -11.28
C HIS A 21 5.48 15.17 -9.82
N CYS A 22 6.07 14.28 -9.01
CA CYS A 22 6.34 14.56 -7.60
C CYS A 22 7.83 14.72 -7.35
N ASP A 23 8.17 15.59 -6.39
CA ASP A 23 9.52 15.60 -5.82
C ASP A 23 9.84 14.19 -5.27
N GLU A 24 11.06 13.70 -5.55
CA GLU A 24 11.51 12.36 -5.17
C GLU A 24 11.27 12.07 -3.68
N SER A 25 11.46 13.08 -2.82
CA SER A 25 11.27 12.94 -1.37
C SER A 25 9.80 12.72 -0.96
N TYR A 26 8.83 13.18 -1.76
CA TYR A 26 7.40 13.05 -1.51
C TYR A 26 6.70 11.92 -2.28
N ALA A 27 7.35 11.36 -3.29
CA ALA A 27 6.77 10.34 -4.17
C ALA A 27 6.16 9.17 -3.37
N MET A 28 6.87 8.67 -2.34
CA MET A 28 6.36 7.60 -1.47
C MET A 28 5.11 8.02 -0.69
N THR A 29 5.08 9.25 -0.19
CA THR A 29 3.92 9.77 0.57
C THR A 29 2.70 9.88 -0.33
N VAL A 30 2.85 10.48 -1.53
CA VAL A 30 1.76 10.64 -2.50
C VAL A 30 1.27 9.29 -3.01
N MET A 31 2.17 8.38 -3.36
CA MET A 31 1.81 7.02 -3.77
C MET A 31 0.98 6.29 -2.71
N ARG A 32 1.39 6.38 -1.44
CA ARG A 32 0.64 5.74 -0.35
C ARG A 32 -0.72 6.39 -0.11
N ARG A 33 -0.85 7.70 -0.26
CA ARG A 33 -2.14 8.39 -0.22
C ARG A 33 -3.08 7.86 -1.33
N MET A 34 -2.57 7.65 -2.55
CA MET A 34 -3.36 7.02 -3.63
C MET A 34 -3.78 5.59 -3.27
N MET A 35 -2.86 4.77 -2.75
CA MET A 35 -3.16 3.40 -2.32
C MET A 35 -4.27 3.37 -1.26
N TYR A 36 -4.27 4.30 -0.31
CA TYR A 36 -5.30 4.39 0.71
C TYR A 36 -6.67 4.78 0.11
N ARG A 37 -6.73 5.76 -0.81
CA ARG A 37 -7.98 6.11 -1.52
C ARG A 37 -8.54 4.93 -2.30
N ILE A 38 -7.70 4.22 -3.05
CA ILE A 38 -8.11 3.02 -3.79
C ILE A 38 -8.65 1.96 -2.81
N SER A 39 -7.93 1.74 -1.70
CA SER A 39 -8.33 0.77 -0.68
C SER A 39 -9.67 1.11 -0.03
N GLU A 40 -9.93 2.40 0.25
CA GLU A 40 -11.23 2.84 0.79
C GLU A 40 -12.37 2.63 -0.22
N ILE A 41 -12.16 2.92 -1.50
CA ILE A 41 -13.16 2.66 -2.54
C ILE A 41 -13.49 1.17 -2.62
N VAL A 42 -12.45 0.32 -2.61
CA VAL A 42 -12.62 -1.14 -2.61
C VAL A 42 -13.31 -1.64 -1.34
N ALA A 43 -12.93 -1.12 -0.18
CA ALA A 43 -13.56 -1.45 1.09
C ALA A 43 -15.05 -1.11 1.08
N ASN A 44 -15.41 0.08 0.62
CA ASN A 44 -16.80 0.53 0.49
C ASN A 44 -17.61 -0.35 -0.48
N LYS A 45 -17.04 -0.71 -1.63
CA LYS A 45 -17.66 -1.64 -2.60
C LYS A 45 -17.93 -3.03 -1.99
N ASN A 46 -17.08 -3.46 -1.06
CA ASN A 46 -17.19 -4.75 -0.38
C ASN A 46 -17.85 -4.67 1.01
N HIS A 47 -18.45 -3.54 1.36
CA HIS A 47 -19.10 -3.30 2.65
C HIS A 47 -18.19 -3.53 3.85
N CYS A 48 -16.88 -3.27 3.71
CA CYS A 48 -15.92 -3.32 4.79
C CYS A 48 -15.99 -2.03 5.63
N LEU A 49 -15.84 -2.17 6.94
CA LEU A 49 -15.93 -1.05 7.88
C LEU A 49 -14.57 -0.48 8.28
N ALA A 50 -13.48 -1.13 7.89
CA ALA A 50 -12.12 -0.71 8.22
C ALA A 50 -11.12 -1.21 7.16
N LEU A 51 -9.98 -0.51 7.07
CA LEU A 51 -8.77 -1.03 6.42
C LEU A 51 -7.89 -1.67 7.47
N VAL A 52 -7.13 -2.69 7.08
CA VAL A 52 -6.12 -3.32 7.94
C VAL A 52 -4.80 -3.38 7.19
N ASN A 53 -3.71 -2.99 7.84
CA ASN A 53 -2.36 -3.10 7.27
C ASN A 53 -1.32 -3.55 8.30
N GLY A 54 -0.13 -3.93 7.81
CA GLY A 54 1.00 -4.39 8.60
C GLY A 54 2.04 -3.30 8.90
N GLU A 55 1.65 -2.03 8.97
CA GLU A 55 2.58 -0.95 9.32
C GLU A 55 3.05 -1.06 10.78
N SER A 56 4.36 -0.88 10.99
CA SER A 56 4.98 -0.72 12.31
C SER A 56 5.72 0.61 12.37
N ILE A 57 5.66 1.30 13.52
CA ILE A 57 6.26 2.63 13.70
C ILE A 57 7.78 2.55 13.53
N GLY A 58 8.32 3.45 12.69
CA GLY A 58 9.76 3.69 12.58
C GLY A 58 10.54 2.66 11.75
N GLN A 59 9.90 1.67 11.16
CA GLN A 59 10.59 0.67 10.33
C GLN A 59 11.15 1.27 9.02
N VAL A 60 10.42 2.19 8.41
CA VAL A 60 10.84 2.92 7.20
C VAL A 60 10.35 4.37 7.25
N ALA A 61 10.88 5.22 6.36
CA ALA A 61 10.58 6.66 6.35
C ALA A 61 9.08 6.99 6.23
N SER A 62 8.30 6.18 5.53
CA SER A 62 6.84 6.34 5.41
C SER A 62 6.06 5.86 6.64
N GLN A 63 6.73 5.27 7.62
CA GLN A 63 6.13 4.75 8.86
C GLN A 63 6.51 5.57 10.09
N THR A 64 6.93 6.82 9.92
CA THR A 64 6.96 7.80 11.02
C THR A 64 5.54 8.26 11.34
N LEU A 65 5.27 8.71 12.56
CA LEU A 65 3.94 9.21 12.93
C LEU A 65 3.52 10.40 12.06
N ASP A 66 4.45 11.31 11.72
CA ASP A 66 4.20 12.42 10.80
C ASP A 66 3.76 11.91 9.42
N SER A 67 4.46 10.92 8.87
CA SER A 67 4.12 10.32 7.56
C SER A 67 2.79 9.58 7.61
N MET A 68 2.56 8.77 8.65
CA MET A 68 1.30 8.06 8.83
C MET A 68 0.11 9.01 8.95
N GLN A 69 0.25 10.13 9.65
CA GLN A 69 -0.79 11.14 9.75
C GLN A 69 -1.16 11.68 8.37
N VAL A 70 -0.18 12.17 7.61
CA VAL A 70 -0.40 12.74 6.27
C VAL A 70 -0.97 11.71 5.30
N ILE A 71 -0.53 10.46 5.38
CA ILE A 71 -1.03 9.38 4.54
C ILE A 71 -2.47 9.01 4.93
N ASN A 72 -2.78 8.94 6.22
CA ASN A 72 -4.08 8.49 6.70
C ASN A 72 -5.20 9.52 6.51
N GLU A 73 -4.89 10.81 6.42
CA GLU A 73 -5.90 11.88 6.35
C GLU A 73 -6.79 11.82 5.10
N VAL A 74 -6.40 11.03 4.06
CA VAL A 74 -7.16 10.89 2.82
C VAL A 74 -8.30 9.87 2.88
N VAL A 75 -8.39 9.11 3.97
CA VAL A 75 -9.45 8.11 4.18
C VAL A 75 -10.27 8.45 5.41
N LYS A 76 -11.55 8.09 5.37
CA LYS A 76 -12.53 8.36 6.43
C LYS A 76 -12.82 7.14 7.30
N ILE A 77 -12.65 5.94 6.73
CA ILE A 77 -12.86 4.70 7.48
C ILE A 77 -11.66 4.41 8.40
N PRO A 78 -11.86 3.73 9.53
CA PRO A 78 -10.76 3.37 10.44
C PRO A 78 -9.66 2.55 9.75
N VAL A 79 -8.40 2.86 10.07
CA VAL A 79 -7.25 2.07 9.64
C VAL A 79 -6.65 1.35 10.84
N LEU A 80 -6.81 0.04 10.89
CA LEU A 80 -6.32 -0.82 11.95
C LEU A 80 -4.89 -1.29 11.63
N ARG A 81 -4.02 -1.21 12.61
CA ARG A 81 -2.59 -1.58 12.51
C ARG A 81 -2.23 -2.55 13.63
N PRO A 82 -2.53 -3.85 13.49
CA PRO A 82 -2.35 -4.83 14.57
C PRO A 82 -0.92 -4.94 15.10
N VAL A 83 0.08 -4.65 14.26
CA VAL A 83 1.51 -4.77 14.58
C VAL A 83 2.20 -3.41 14.79
N LEU A 84 1.43 -2.33 14.97
CA LEU A 84 1.95 -0.96 14.98
C LEU A 84 3.11 -0.72 15.95
N CYS A 85 3.02 -1.28 17.15
CA CYS A 85 3.99 -1.10 18.23
C CYS A 85 4.95 -2.28 18.41
N LEU A 86 4.90 -3.26 17.52
CA LEU A 86 5.77 -4.42 17.58
C LEU A 86 7.07 -4.16 16.83
N ASP A 87 8.16 -4.70 17.35
CA ASP A 87 9.43 -4.68 16.63
C ASP A 87 9.48 -5.79 15.55
N LYS A 88 10.55 -5.78 14.76
CA LYS A 88 10.68 -6.73 13.67
C LYS A 88 10.76 -8.19 14.12
N LEU A 89 11.38 -8.46 15.28
CA LEU A 89 11.51 -9.81 15.80
C LEU A 89 10.17 -10.33 16.30
N GLU A 90 9.41 -9.50 17.03
CA GLU A 90 8.06 -9.85 17.48
C GLU A 90 7.12 -10.15 16.30
N ILE A 91 7.23 -9.38 15.20
CA ILE A 91 6.45 -9.63 13.97
C ILE A 91 6.86 -10.96 13.31
N ILE A 92 8.16 -11.28 13.30
CA ILE A 92 8.67 -12.54 12.79
C ILE A 92 8.18 -13.72 13.63
N ASP A 93 8.16 -13.58 14.96
CA ASP A 93 7.65 -14.60 15.86
C ASP A 93 6.17 -14.89 15.63
N ILE A 94 5.37 -13.84 15.42
CA ILE A 94 3.96 -14.00 15.03
C ILE A 94 3.86 -14.72 13.68
N ALA A 95 4.63 -14.32 12.68
CA ALA A 95 4.61 -14.94 11.36
C ALA A 95 4.98 -16.44 11.41
N ASN A 96 5.94 -16.80 12.26
CA ASN A 96 6.30 -18.21 12.53
C ASN A 96 5.14 -18.95 13.22
N SER A 97 4.49 -18.33 14.20
CA SER A 97 3.39 -18.96 14.95
C SER A 97 2.16 -19.28 14.12
N ILE A 98 1.99 -18.58 13.01
CA ILE A 98 0.86 -18.75 12.06
C ILE A 98 1.30 -19.38 10.72
N ASP A 99 2.49 -19.96 10.66
CA ASP A 99 3.05 -20.66 9.49
C ASP A 99 3.11 -19.83 8.19
N THR A 100 3.32 -18.51 8.30
CA THR A 100 3.42 -17.61 7.14
C THR A 100 4.83 -17.11 6.87
N TYR A 101 5.78 -17.31 7.78
CA TYR A 101 7.13 -16.78 7.66
C TYR A 101 7.87 -17.29 6.41
N GLU A 102 7.88 -18.61 6.20
CA GLU A 102 8.55 -19.25 5.06
C GLU A 102 7.99 -18.81 3.69
N ILE A 103 6.73 -18.40 3.68
CA ILE A 103 6.10 -17.85 2.48
C ILE A 103 6.53 -16.40 2.28
N SER A 104 6.59 -15.63 3.38
CA SER A 104 6.87 -14.19 3.37
C SER A 104 8.31 -13.85 2.97
N ILE A 105 9.27 -14.74 3.26
CA ILE A 105 10.69 -14.53 2.93
C ILE A 105 11.08 -14.99 1.52
N ARG A 106 10.15 -15.55 0.74
CA ARG A 106 10.45 -15.99 -0.63
C ARG A 106 10.88 -14.78 -1.47
N PRO A 107 11.92 -14.94 -2.33
CA PRO A 107 12.35 -13.86 -3.21
C PRO A 107 11.18 -13.35 -4.04
N HIS A 108 10.94 -12.06 -3.97
CA HIS A 108 9.92 -11.38 -4.74
C HIS A 108 10.34 -9.93 -5.00
N GLU A 109 10.06 -9.44 -6.21
CA GLU A 109 10.29 -8.02 -6.50
C GLU A 109 9.33 -7.15 -5.69
N ASP A 110 9.88 -6.29 -4.84
CA ASP A 110 9.10 -5.30 -4.10
C ASP A 110 8.82 -4.09 -4.99
N CYS A 111 7.57 -3.69 -5.08
CA CYS A 111 7.17 -2.49 -5.81
C CYS A 111 7.90 -1.22 -5.31
N CYS A 112 8.32 -1.20 -4.05
CA CYS A 112 9.05 -0.08 -3.45
C CYS A 112 10.52 0.01 -3.91
N THR A 113 11.11 -1.06 -4.45
CA THR A 113 12.52 -1.07 -4.87
C THR A 113 12.75 -0.34 -6.20
N ILE A 114 11.72 -0.19 -7.01
CA ILE A 114 11.80 0.46 -8.33
C ILE A 114 12.03 1.98 -8.17
N PHE A 115 11.49 2.57 -7.12
CA PHE A 115 11.51 4.02 -6.87
C PHE A 115 11.95 4.34 -5.44
N THR A 116 13.14 3.92 -5.06
CA THR A 116 13.67 4.20 -3.73
C THR A 116 14.27 5.62 -3.71
N PRO A 117 13.63 6.60 -3.08
CA PRO A 117 14.17 7.95 -2.98
C PRO A 117 15.47 7.95 -2.16
N LYS A 118 16.46 8.74 -2.58
CA LYS A 118 17.72 8.87 -1.84
C LYS A 118 17.53 9.52 -0.46
N ALA A 119 16.55 10.41 -0.34
CA ALA A 119 16.24 11.14 0.88
C ALA A 119 14.72 11.29 1.06
N PRO A 120 14.00 10.23 1.48
CA PRO A 120 12.57 10.30 1.66
C PRO A 120 12.19 11.25 2.80
N ALA A 121 11.08 12.00 2.63
CA ALA A 121 10.58 12.88 3.67
C ALA A 121 10.06 12.08 4.86
N THR A 122 10.70 12.23 6.02
CA THR A 122 10.26 11.60 7.27
C THR A 122 9.23 12.43 8.05
N LYS A 123 9.10 13.71 7.69
CA LYS A 123 8.12 14.66 8.25
C LYS A 123 7.41 15.41 7.13
N PRO A 124 6.67 14.70 6.26
CA PRO A 124 5.95 15.33 5.16
C PRO A 124 4.90 16.31 5.69
N LYS A 125 4.52 17.28 4.87
CA LYS A 125 3.46 18.25 5.15
C LYS A 125 2.30 18.00 4.21
N SER A 126 1.07 17.94 4.75
CA SER A 126 -0.16 17.67 3.99
C SER A 126 -0.30 18.60 2.77
N TYR A 127 -0.12 19.91 2.99
CA TYR A 127 -0.27 20.90 1.90
C TYR A 127 0.70 20.69 0.73
N LYS A 128 1.91 20.15 1.01
CA LYS A 128 2.87 19.82 -0.05
C LYS A 128 2.46 18.54 -0.79
N ALA A 129 2.02 17.51 -0.06
CA ALA A 129 1.50 16.30 -0.69
C ALA A 129 0.30 16.61 -1.60
N GLU A 130 -0.62 17.45 -1.13
CA GLU A 130 -1.77 17.93 -1.91
C GLU A 130 -1.36 18.78 -3.12
N ALA A 131 -0.30 19.58 -3.01
CA ALA A 131 0.22 20.35 -4.13
C ALA A 131 0.73 19.41 -5.24
N PHE A 132 1.51 18.40 -4.89
CA PHE A 132 2.01 17.41 -5.85
C PHE A 132 0.87 16.57 -6.46
N GLU A 133 -0.15 16.21 -5.68
CA GLU A 133 -1.34 15.52 -6.21
C GLU A 133 -2.06 16.33 -7.30
N LYS A 134 -1.99 17.66 -7.26
CA LYS A 134 -2.61 18.54 -8.26
C LYS A 134 -1.81 18.69 -9.56
N GLU A 135 -0.55 18.26 -9.59
CA GLU A 135 0.29 18.34 -10.79
C GLU A 135 -0.07 17.29 -11.85
N PHE A 136 -0.90 16.30 -11.49
CA PHE A 136 -1.38 15.25 -12.40
C PHE A 136 -2.81 14.85 -12.05
N ASP A 137 -3.50 14.23 -13.01
CA ASP A 137 -4.90 13.79 -12.84
C ASP A 137 -4.96 12.49 -11.99
N PHE A 138 -4.68 12.63 -10.68
CA PHE A 138 -4.64 11.51 -9.76
C PHE A 138 -6.00 10.83 -9.58
N GLU A 139 -7.10 11.60 -9.69
CA GLU A 139 -8.46 11.07 -9.56
C GLU A 139 -8.74 10.08 -10.69
N LYS A 140 -8.46 10.47 -11.93
CA LYS A 140 -8.57 9.57 -13.08
C LYS A 140 -7.72 8.30 -12.92
N LEU A 141 -6.49 8.44 -12.44
CA LEU A 141 -5.63 7.27 -12.18
C LEU A 141 -6.19 6.34 -11.10
N ILE A 142 -6.84 6.87 -10.07
CA ILE A 142 -7.53 6.09 -9.04
C ILE A 142 -8.71 5.34 -9.65
N ASP A 143 -9.55 6.03 -10.44
CA ASP A 143 -10.71 5.42 -11.09
C ASP A 143 -10.30 4.29 -12.03
N GLU A 144 -9.29 4.51 -12.88
CA GLU A 144 -8.73 3.48 -13.74
C GLU A 144 -8.19 2.28 -12.94
N CYS A 145 -7.54 2.53 -11.76
CA CYS A 145 -7.11 1.46 -10.87
C CYS A 145 -8.28 0.61 -10.39
N VAL A 146 -9.35 1.28 -9.96
CA VAL A 146 -10.52 0.61 -9.39
C VAL A 146 -11.30 -0.15 -10.46
N GLU A 147 -11.35 0.34 -11.70
CA GLU A 147 -12.01 -0.32 -12.82
C GLU A 147 -11.25 -1.57 -13.31
N THR A 148 -9.92 -1.54 -13.20
CA THR A 148 -9.05 -2.63 -13.67
C THR A 148 -8.68 -3.63 -12.58
N ILE A 149 -9.31 -3.57 -11.39
CA ILE A 149 -9.10 -4.54 -10.33
C ILE A 149 -9.61 -5.92 -10.76
N GLU A 150 -8.72 -6.89 -10.73
CA GLU A 150 -9.04 -8.29 -10.95
C GLU A 150 -9.27 -8.99 -9.61
N GLU A 151 -10.42 -9.65 -9.46
CA GLU A 151 -10.75 -10.44 -8.27
C GLU A 151 -10.48 -11.92 -8.54
N ILE A 152 -9.55 -12.50 -7.77
CA ILE A 152 -9.21 -13.92 -7.86
C ILE A 152 -9.75 -14.64 -6.61
N VAL A 153 -10.62 -15.61 -6.82
CA VAL A 153 -11.14 -16.47 -5.76
C VAL A 153 -10.19 -17.64 -5.55
N ILE A 154 -9.56 -17.70 -4.38
CA ILE A 154 -8.66 -18.79 -4.00
C ILE A 154 -9.45 -19.76 -3.11
N ASN A 155 -9.48 -21.04 -3.51
CA ASN A 155 -10.07 -22.14 -2.77
C ASN A 155 -9.13 -23.37 -2.81
N ASP A 156 -9.51 -24.45 -2.17
CA ASP A 156 -8.69 -25.68 -2.07
C ASP A 156 -8.35 -26.31 -3.44
N THR A 157 -9.08 -25.96 -4.49
CA THR A 157 -8.86 -26.44 -5.86
C THR A 157 -8.06 -25.45 -6.71
N TYR A 158 -7.72 -24.27 -6.18
CA TYR A 158 -6.97 -23.26 -6.92
C TYR A 158 -5.54 -23.76 -7.20
N LYS A 159 -5.24 -23.91 -8.49
CA LYS A 159 -3.86 -24.15 -8.95
C LYS A 159 -3.27 -22.82 -9.36
N GLN A 160 -2.20 -22.42 -8.71
CA GLN A 160 -1.47 -21.23 -9.06
C GLN A 160 -0.88 -21.42 -10.48
N ASN A 161 -1.40 -20.69 -11.47
CA ASN A 161 -0.70 -20.53 -12.73
C ASN A 161 0.51 -19.64 -12.47
N ASN A 162 1.70 -20.04 -12.96
CA ASN A 162 2.97 -19.31 -12.79
C ASN A 162 2.95 -17.90 -13.39
N ASP A 163 1.90 -17.52 -14.08
CA ASP A 163 1.72 -16.21 -14.72
C ASP A 163 1.21 -15.10 -13.78
N ILE A 164 1.09 -15.37 -12.47
CA ILE A 164 0.56 -14.42 -11.50
C ILE A 164 1.67 -13.59 -10.81
N PHE A 165 2.96 -13.88 -11.09
CA PHE A 165 4.09 -13.12 -10.54
C PHE A 165 5.13 -12.85 -11.63
#